data_7afe73c012e03d3f1e2be5dfd95cf35d
#
_entry.id   7afe73c012e03d3f1e2be5dfd95cf35d
#
_cell.length_a   1.000
_cell.length_b   1.000
_cell.length_c   1.000
_cell.angle_alpha   90.00
_cell.angle_beta   90.00
_cell.angle_gamma   90.00
#
_symmetry.space_group_name_H-M   'P 1'
#
loop_
_entity.id
_entity.type
_entity.pdbx_description
1 polymer ?
#
loop_
_entity_poly.entity_id
_entity_poly.type
_entity_poly.pdbx_seq_one_letter_code
_entity_poly.pdbx_strand_id
1 'polypeptide(L)'
;MKFITEHKSFFSAAIVIIVAIVASRIIRRLLKRFFDQSSEHLNVDPTRYRFFRNMVDLIIFTLAGILVAYSIPALRTLGLTLFAGAGIIAAVVGFASQQAFSNIISGIFIVIFRPFRVNDIIKVGSFDSGIVEDITLRHTVIRNFENRRLVIPNGVISEQTVLNSSLVDEHVCMNIDIGISYESDADKALLILQDECLKHPFCIDCRKNEEKNEGKPMVDVKVFDLSDSAVNIRAGVWADDAIKGFQMKCDLLLSVKKRFDSEGIEFPFHYRTSVFKN
;
A
#
# COMPACT_ATOMS: atom_id res chain seq x y z
N MET A 1 34.12 3.28 -57.68
CA MET A 1 32.97 3.45 -56.72
C MET A 1 33.04 2.49 -55.53
N LYS A 2 33.30 1.18 -55.68
CA LYS A 2 33.40 0.22 -54.54
C LYS A 2 34.47 0.63 -53.50
N PHE A 3 35.64 1.11 -53.92
CA PHE A 3 36.74 1.49 -53.01
C PHE A 3 36.39 2.66 -52.08
N ILE A 4 35.59 3.62 -52.54
CA ILE A 4 35.15 4.79 -51.75
C ILE A 4 34.06 4.38 -50.75
N THR A 5 33.19 3.41 -51.09
CA THR A 5 32.13 2.90 -50.22
C THR A 5 32.67 2.01 -49.10
N GLU A 6 33.71 1.21 -49.38
CA GLU A 6 34.39 0.40 -48.35
C GLU A 6 35.12 1.29 -47.34
N HIS A 7 35.83 2.32 -47.76
CA HIS A 7 36.49 3.24 -46.83
C HIS A 7 35.49 4.01 -45.94
N LYS A 8 34.32 4.39 -46.47
CA LYS A 8 33.26 5.01 -45.68
C LYS A 8 32.71 4.05 -44.59
N SER A 9 32.54 2.78 -44.93
CA SER A 9 32.04 1.77 -43.99
C SER A 9 33.04 1.48 -42.85
N PHE A 10 34.33 1.37 -43.17
CA PHE A 10 35.37 1.23 -42.15
C PHE A 10 35.50 2.46 -41.26
N PHE A 11 35.38 3.66 -41.86
CA PHE A 11 35.40 4.91 -41.10
C PHE A 11 34.21 5.04 -40.18
N SER A 12 33.00 4.68 -40.63
CA SER A 12 31.80 4.67 -39.77
C SER A 12 31.89 3.64 -38.62
N ALA A 13 32.42 2.45 -38.88
CA ALA A 13 32.66 1.44 -37.86
C ALA A 13 33.68 1.92 -36.80
N ALA A 14 34.76 2.59 -37.22
CA ALA A 14 35.75 3.18 -36.32
C ALA A 14 35.14 4.27 -35.43
N ILE A 15 34.28 5.13 -35.99
CA ILE A 15 33.53 6.16 -35.22
C ILE A 15 32.64 5.50 -34.18
N VAL A 16 31.86 4.48 -34.53
CA VAL A 16 30.98 3.75 -33.59
C VAL A 16 31.79 3.19 -32.42
N ILE A 17 32.94 2.56 -32.69
CA ILE A 17 33.80 2.01 -31.64
C ILE A 17 34.34 3.13 -30.73
N ILE A 18 34.81 4.24 -31.31
CA ILE A 18 35.31 5.38 -30.52
C ILE A 18 34.21 5.95 -29.64
N VAL A 19 33.00 6.15 -30.19
CA VAL A 19 31.84 6.63 -29.44
C VAL A 19 31.47 5.68 -28.30
N ALA A 20 31.46 4.37 -28.55
CA ALA A 20 31.19 3.36 -27.53
C ALA A 20 32.23 3.40 -26.39
N ILE A 21 33.52 3.51 -26.72
CA ILE A 21 34.60 3.62 -25.73
C ILE A 21 34.46 4.92 -24.90
N VAL A 22 34.15 6.03 -25.54
CA VAL A 22 33.98 7.33 -24.88
C VAL A 22 32.75 7.28 -23.97
N ALA A 23 31.61 6.78 -24.48
CA ALA A 23 30.37 6.60 -23.69
C ALA A 23 30.60 5.70 -22.47
N SER A 24 31.25 4.53 -22.66
CA SER A 24 31.63 3.65 -21.55
C SER A 24 32.49 4.36 -20.51
N ARG A 25 33.51 5.13 -20.92
CA ARG A 25 34.36 5.90 -20.00
C ARG A 25 33.59 6.97 -19.23
N ILE A 26 32.69 7.70 -19.91
CA ILE A 26 31.87 8.74 -19.28
C ILE A 26 30.93 8.11 -18.24
N ILE A 27 30.20 7.08 -18.65
CA ILE A 27 29.24 6.42 -17.75
C ILE A 27 29.93 5.78 -16.54
N ARG A 28 31.10 5.13 -16.74
CA ARG A 28 31.92 4.62 -15.63
C ARG A 28 32.35 5.73 -14.66
N ARG A 29 32.70 6.91 -15.15
CA ARG A 29 33.09 8.06 -14.30
C ARG A 29 31.88 8.59 -13.52
N LEU A 30 30.72 8.68 -14.18
CA LEU A 30 29.47 9.09 -13.52
C LEU A 30 29.03 8.08 -12.45
N LEU A 31 29.04 6.79 -12.78
CA LEU A 31 28.75 5.73 -11.82
C LEU A 31 29.71 5.78 -10.63
N LYS A 32 31.04 5.92 -10.89
CA LYS A 32 32.01 6.03 -9.81
C LYS A 32 31.70 7.21 -8.88
N ARG A 33 31.48 8.40 -9.43
CA ARG A 33 31.11 9.60 -8.63
C ARG A 33 29.85 9.39 -7.80
N PHE A 34 28.83 8.79 -8.40
CA PHE A 34 27.56 8.50 -7.71
C PHE A 34 27.77 7.53 -6.53
N PHE A 35 28.55 6.47 -6.74
CA PHE A 35 28.84 5.50 -5.70
C PHE A 35 29.79 6.04 -4.62
N ASP A 36 30.82 6.82 -4.99
CA ASP A 36 31.76 7.44 -4.04
C ASP A 36 31.01 8.46 -3.14
N GLN A 37 30.11 9.27 -3.69
CA GLN A 37 29.32 10.25 -2.96
C GLN A 37 28.28 9.59 -2.02
N SER A 38 27.77 8.40 -2.40
CA SER A 38 26.88 7.60 -1.57
C SER A 38 27.62 6.80 -0.50
N SER A 39 28.92 6.54 -0.67
CA SER A 39 29.71 5.72 0.26
C SER A 39 30.13 6.46 1.53
N GLU A 40 30.13 7.79 1.54
CA GLU A 40 30.38 8.59 2.75
C GLU A 40 29.24 8.47 3.79
N HIS A 41 28.04 8.05 3.37
CA HIS A 41 26.85 7.93 4.25
C HIS A 41 26.32 6.50 4.39
N LEU A 42 26.72 5.58 3.52
CA LEU A 42 26.25 4.19 3.50
C LEU A 42 27.45 3.30 3.16
N ASN A 43 27.69 2.23 3.96
CA ASN A 43 28.65 1.16 3.62
C ASN A 43 28.23 0.48 2.31
N VAL A 44 28.50 1.13 1.16
CA VAL A 44 28.12 0.60 -0.15
C VAL A 44 29.09 -0.52 -0.51
N ASP A 45 28.55 -1.73 -0.62
CA ASP A 45 29.28 -2.93 -1.02
C ASP A 45 29.95 -2.71 -2.39
N PRO A 46 31.29 -2.84 -2.50
CA PRO A 46 32.04 -2.73 -3.76
C PRO A 46 31.52 -3.64 -4.88
N THR A 47 30.83 -4.73 -4.52
CA THR A 47 30.23 -5.69 -5.44
C THR A 47 29.13 -5.04 -6.29
N ARG A 48 28.34 -4.13 -5.72
CA ARG A 48 27.28 -3.40 -6.45
C ARG A 48 27.83 -2.56 -7.57
N TYR A 49 28.90 -1.78 -7.29
CA TYR A 49 29.55 -0.96 -8.32
C TYR A 49 30.09 -1.81 -9.48
N ARG A 50 30.77 -2.93 -9.19
CA ARG A 50 31.31 -3.85 -10.20
C ARG A 50 30.21 -4.45 -11.07
N PHE A 51 29.09 -4.82 -10.46
CA PHE A 51 27.94 -5.36 -11.18
C PHE A 51 27.36 -4.35 -12.17
N PHE A 52 27.03 -3.14 -11.71
CA PHE A 52 26.47 -2.09 -12.58
C PHE A 52 27.42 -1.70 -13.70
N ARG A 53 28.70 -1.54 -13.40
CA ARG A 53 29.73 -1.24 -14.40
C ARG A 53 29.77 -2.31 -15.49
N ASN A 54 29.85 -3.57 -15.11
CA ASN A 54 29.97 -4.67 -16.08
C ASN A 54 28.70 -4.80 -16.93
N MET A 55 27.53 -4.56 -16.36
CA MET A 55 26.25 -4.60 -17.05
C MET A 55 26.13 -3.48 -18.09
N VAL A 56 26.53 -2.25 -17.73
CA VAL A 56 26.57 -1.11 -18.67
C VAL A 56 27.55 -1.36 -19.80
N ASP A 57 28.74 -1.86 -19.49
CA ASP A 57 29.73 -2.19 -20.51
C ASP A 57 29.22 -3.27 -21.47
N LEU A 58 28.58 -4.33 -20.95
CA LEU A 58 27.99 -5.39 -21.78
C LEU A 58 26.96 -4.81 -22.77
N ILE A 59 26.05 -3.95 -22.29
CA ILE A 59 25.03 -3.32 -23.14
C ILE A 59 25.68 -2.43 -24.22
N ILE A 60 26.60 -1.56 -23.83
CA ILE A 60 27.25 -0.61 -24.77
C ILE A 60 28.01 -1.37 -25.83
N PHE A 61 28.84 -2.36 -25.47
CA PHE A 61 29.65 -3.08 -26.44
C PHE A 61 28.84 -4.03 -27.32
N THR A 62 27.73 -4.60 -26.80
CA THR A 62 26.80 -5.38 -27.61
C THR A 62 26.12 -4.51 -28.67
N LEU A 63 25.59 -3.33 -28.29
CA LEU A 63 25.00 -2.37 -29.23
C LEU A 63 26.03 -1.87 -30.25
N ALA A 64 27.22 -1.55 -29.79
CA ALA A 64 28.31 -1.12 -30.70
C ALA A 64 28.66 -2.23 -31.70
N GLY A 65 28.76 -3.48 -31.27
CA GLY A 65 29.01 -4.62 -32.14
C GLY A 65 27.93 -4.80 -33.22
N ILE A 66 26.64 -4.68 -32.85
CA ILE A 66 25.52 -4.72 -33.79
C ILE A 66 25.59 -3.58 -34.81
N LEU A 67 25.88 -2.34 -34.35
CA LEU A 67 26.01 -1.17 -35.23
C LEU A 67 27.21 -1.29 -36.18
N VAL A 68 28.34 -1.81 -35.72
CA VAL A 68 29.51 -2.09 -36.54
C VAL A 68 29.18 -3.14 -37.62
N ALA A 69 28.54 -4.24 -37.23
CA ALA A 69 28.12 -5.27 -38.19
C ALA A 69 27.14 -4.71 -39.24
N TYR A 70 26.22 -3.83 -38.83
CA TYR A 70 25.32 -3.15 -39.77
C TYR A 70 26.04 -2.17 -40.71
N SER A 71 27.10 -1.52 -40.26
CA SER A 71 27.85 -0.54 -41.03
C SER A 71 28.69 -1.15 -42.15
N ILE A 72 29.07 -2.42 -42.04
CA ILE A 72 29.90 -3.13 -43.05
C ILE A 72 28.97 -3.87 -44.02
N PRO A 73 29.01 -3.55 -45.35
CA PRO A 73 28.09 -4.15 -46.33
C PRO A 73 28.04 -5.67 -46.33
N ALA A 74 29.21 -6.32 -46.16
CA ALA A 74 29.34 -7.77 -46.11
C ALA A 74 28.70 -8.41 -44.85
N LEU A 75 28.53 -7.64 -43.77
CA LEU A 75 27.96 -8.10 -42.47
C LEU A 75 26.57 -7.52 -42.21
N ARG A 76 26.02 -6.77 -43.13
CA ARG A 76 24.77 -6.03 -42.91
C ARG A 76 23.58 -6.95 -42.57
N THR A 77 23.45 -8.09 -43.27
CA THR A 77 22.42 -9.08 -42.96
C THR A 77 22.61 -9.65 -41.55
N LEU A 78 23.82 -9.94 -41.14
CA LEU A 78 24.15 -10.37 -39.80
C LEU A 78 23.78 -9.30 -38.77
N GLY A 79 24.13 -8.03 -39.02
CA GLY A 79 23.78 -6.89 -38.17
C GLY A 79 22.27 -6.74 -37.99
N LEU A 80 21.49 -6.87 -39.08
CA LEU A 80 20.01 -6.85 -39.02
C LEU A 80 19.44 -8.03 -38.21
N THR A 81 19.98 -9.23 -38.41
CA THR A 81 19.54 -10.41 -37.65
C THR A 81 19.86 -10.28 -36.16
N LEU A 82 21.02 -9.79 -35.79
CA LEU A 82 21.42 -9.50 -34.43
C LEU A 82 20.55 -8.43 -33.80
N PHE A 83 20.24 -7.37 -34.56
CA PHE A 83 19.34 -6.31 -34.10
C PHE A 83 17.91 -6.83 -33.83
N ALA A 84 17.37 -7.64 -34.74
CA ALA A 84 16.07 -8.28 -34.53
C ALA A 84 16.07 -9.20 -33.31
N GLY A 85 17.12 -10.03 -33.15
CA GLY A 85 17.31 -10.88 -31.97
C GLY A 85 17.43 -10.08 -30.66
N ALA A 86 18.16 -8.98 -30.67
CA ALA A 86 18.27 -8.08 -29.52
C ALA A 86 16.91 -7.46 -29.16
N GLY A 87 16.07 -7.14 -30.16
CA GLY A 87 14.70 -6.68 -29.93
C GLY A 87 13.83 -7.70 -29.19
N ILE A 88 13.94 -8.98 -29.58
CA ILE A 88 13.22 -10.06 -28.88
C ILE A 88 13.71 -10.21 -27.43
N ILE A 89 15.04 -10.20 -27.23
CA ILE A 89 15.60 -10.25 -25.88
C ILE A 89 15.15 -9.05 -25.05
N ALA A 90 15.15 -7.85 -25.62
CA ALA A 90 14.67 -6.65 -24.94
C ALA A 90 13.20 -6.75 -24.53
N ALA A 91 12.35 -7.32 -25.40
CA ALA A 91 10.94 -7.57 -25.07
C ALA A 91 10.79 -8.56 -23.91
N VAL A 92 11.53 -9.68 -23.93
CA VAL A 92 11.50 -10.68 -22.86
C VAL A 92 11.97 -10.07 -21.52
N VAL A 93 13.07 -9.30 -21.54
CA VAL A 93 13.56 -8.60 -20.34
C VAL A 93 12.55 -7.54 -19.89
N GLY A 94 11.89 -6.83 -20.81
CA GLY A 94 10.83 -5.88 -20.52
C GLY A 94 9.68 -6.53 -19.76
N PHE A 95 9.15 -7.64 -20.27
CA PHE A 95 8.09 -8.40 -19.57
C PHE A 95 8.55 -8.94 -18.22
N ALA A 96 9.75 -9.49 -18.15
CA ALA A 96 10.31 -9.97 -16.88
C ALA A 96 10.50 -8.85 -15.84
N SER A 97 10.68 -7.61 -16.29
CA SER A 97 10.89 -6.43 -15.43
C SER A 97 9.60 -5.65 -15.15
N GLN A 98 8.46 -6.04 -15.74
CA GLN A 98 7.18 -5.31 -15.65
C GLN A 98 6.79 -4.99 -14.21
N GLN A 99 6.87 -5.99 -13.32
CA GLN A 99 6.51 -5.82 -11.91
C GLN A 99 7.41 -4.80 -11.19
N ALA A 100 8.70 -4.77 -11.52
CA ALA A 100 9.63 -3.81 -10.92
C ALA A 100 9.30 -2.37 -11.36
N PHE A 101 8.99 -2.17 -12.65
CA PHE A 101 8.56 -0.87 -13.17
C PHE A 101 7.20 -0.44 -12.59
N SER A 102 6.24 -1.37 -12.51
CA SER A 102 4.93 -1.11 -11.89
C SER A 102 5.09 -0.58 -10.46
N ASN A 103 5.94 -1.21 -9.65
CA ASN A 103 6.17 -0.76 -8.29
C ASN A 103 6.76 0.66 -8.22
N ILE A 104 7.68 1.00 -9.12
CA ILE A 104 8.30 2.34 -9.18
C ILE A 104 7.27 3.40 -9.58
N ILE A 105 6.50 3.13 -10.63
CA ILE A 105 5.48 4.05 -11.13
C ILE A 105 4.40 4.26 -10.06
N SER A 106 3.93 3.19 -9.42
CA SER A 106 2.97 3.26 -8.33
C SER A 106 3.51 4.05 -7.14
N GLY A 107 4.80 3.87 -6.79
CA GLY A 107 5.43 4.65 -5.72
C GLY A 107 5.45 6.15 -6.03
N ILE A 108 5.75 6.52 -7.27
CA ILE A 108 5.69 7.91 -7.73
C ILE A 108 4.26 8.46 -7.61
N PHE A 109 3.25 7.71 -8.03
CA PHE A 109 1.85 8.11 -7.93
C PHE A 109 1.39 8.27 -6.48
N ILE A 110 1.76 7.36 -5.59
CA ILE A 110 1.46 7.47 -4.15
C ILE A 110 2.00 8.80 -3.59
N VAL A 111 3.26 9.15 -3.92
CA VAL A 111 3.89 10.39 -3.42
C VAL A 111 3.28 11.65 -4.04
N ILE A 112 2.86 11.62 -5.32
CA ILE A 112 2.28 12.77 -6.01
C ILE A 112 0.82 12.98 -5.59
N PHE A 113 -0.03 11.96 -5.67
CA PHE A 113 -1.47 12.07 -5.41
C PHE A 113 -1.84 11.89 -3.94
N ARG A 114 -0.95 11.33 -3.13
CA ARG A 114 -1.06 11.20 -1.66
C ARG A 114 -2.38 10.59 -1.20
N PRO A 115 -2.79 9.41 -1.69
CA PRO A 115 -3.95 8.70 -1.15
C PRO A 115 -3.77 8.36 0.34
N PHE A 116 -2.54 8.33 0.80
CA PHE A 116 -2.13 8.26 2.20
C PHE A 116 -0.71 8.87 2.35
N ARG A 117 -0.33 9.19 3.58
CA ARG A 117 0.94 9.80 3.95
C ARG A 117 1.63 8.97 5.04
N VAL A 118 2.91 9.27 5.28
CA VAL A 118 3.61 8.76 6.46
C VAL A 118 2.88 9.24 7.71
N ASN A 119 2.71 8.37 8.68
CA ASN A 119 1.93 8.45 9.92
C ASN A 119 0.40 8.28 9.76
N ASP A 120 -0.16 8.13 8.55
CA ASP A 120 -1.57 7.77 8.41
C ASP A 120 -1.83 6.35 8.92
N ILE A 121 -3.02 6.14 9.49
CA ILE A 121 -3.52 4.80 9.83
C ILE A 121 -4.30 4.28 8.64
N ILE A 122 -3.77 3.23 8.00
CA ILE A 122 -4.39 2.64 6.81
C ILE A 122 -4.60 1.14 6.96
N LYS A 123 -5.57 0.63 6.19
CA LYS A 123 -5.74 -0.79 5.93
C LYS A 123 -5.74 -1.02 4.43
N VAL A 124 -4.89 -1.93 3.95
CA VAL A 124 -4.73 -2.26 2.53
C VAL A 124 -5.34 -3.64 2.27
N GLY A 125 -6.43 -3.70 1.50
CA GLY A 125 -7.13 -4.94 1.19
C GLY A 125 -7.46 -5.75 2.44
N SER A 126 -6.97 -7.00 2.50
CA SER A 126 -7.17 -7.92 3.64
C SER A 126 -6.06 -7.85 4.69
N PHE A 127 -5.03 -7.03 4.51
CA PHE A 127 -3.96 -6.88 5.50
C PHE A 127 -4.45 -6.19 6.77
N ASP A 128 -3.71 -6.39 7.86
CA ASP A 128 -4.00 -5.70 9.13
C ASP A 128 -3.83 -4.19 8.99
N SER A 129 -4.63 -3.45 9.74
CA SER A 129 -4.49 -2.00 9.87
C SER A 129 -3.17 -1.64 10.55
N GLY A 130 -2.56 -0.54 10.14
CA GLY A 130 -1.33 -0.07 10.73
C GLY A 130 -0.97 1.36 10.33
N ILE A 131 0.11 1.85 10.91
CA ILE A 131 0.65 3.18 10.68
C ILE A 131 1.69 3.10 9.56
N VAL A 132 1.58 3.96 8.56
CA VAL A 132 2.59 4.09 7.50
C VAL A 132 3.88 4.64 8.09
N GLU A 133 4.94 3.83 8.13
CA GLU A 133 6.27 4.25 8.62
C GLU A 133 7.11 4.91 7.53
N ASP A 134 7.08 4.36 6.31
CA ASP A 134 7.90 4.83 5.20
C ASP A 134 7.27 4.51 3.84
N ILE A 135 7.51 5.39 2.87
CA ILE A 135 7.11 5.22 1.46
C ILE A 135 8.36 5.34 0.60
N THR A 136 8.89 4.20 0.18
CA THR A 136 10.06 4.15 -0.71
C THR A 136 9.61 4.13 -2.17
N LEU A 137 10.56 4.23 -3.08
CA LEU A 137 10.29 4.16 -4.52
C LEU A 137 9.60 2.85 -4.94
N ARG A 138 9.88 1.73 -4.26
CA ARG A 138 9.43 0.39 -4.64
C ARG A 138 8.39 -0.21 -3.71
N HIS A 139 8.39 0.14 -2.44
CA HIS A 139 7.52 -0.45 -1.43
C HIS A 139 7.15 0.57 -0.35
N THR A 140 6.04 0.33 0.30
CA THR A 140 5.59 1.07 1.48
C THR A 140 5.72 0.16 2.70
N VAL A 141 6.17 0.71 3.81
CA VAL A 141 6.32 0.02 5.10
C VAL A 141 5.20 0.47 6.02
N ILE A 142 4.40 -0.49 6.49
CA ILE A 142 3.31 -0.26 7.43
C ILE A 142 3.63 -1.02 8.72
N ARG A 143 3.61 -0.32 9.86
CA ARG A 143 3.77 -0.93 11.17
C ARG A 143 2.39 -1.23 11.74
N ASN A 144 2.06 -2.51 11.96
CA ASN A 144 0.83 -2.89 12.61
C ASN A 144 0.88 -2.62 14.14
N PHE A 145 -0.26 -2.77 14.82
CA PHE A 145 -0.35 -2.52 16.27
C PHE A 145 0.38 -3.56 17.12
N GLU A 146 0.82 -4.69 16.55
CA GLU A 146 1.71 -5.67 17.18
C GLU A 146 3.20 -5.34 16.99
N ASN A 147 3.54 -4.14 16.51
CA ASN A 147 4.89 -3.68 16.18
C ASN A 147 5.60 -4.49 15.08
N ARG A 148 4.86 -5.16 14.20
CA ARG A 148 5.39 -5.85 13.02
C ARG A 148 5.36 -4.92 11.81
N ARG A 149 6.35 -5.06 10.92
CA ARG A 149 6.43 -4.28 9.67
C ARG A 149 5.91 -5.11 8.51
N LEU A 150 4.89 -4.61 7.88
CA LEU A 150 4.38 -5.10 6.61
C LEU A 150 5.07 -4.32 5.49
N VAL A 151 5.88 -5.01 4.70
CA VAL A 151 6.58 -4.40 3.54
C VAL A 151 5.79 -4.77 2.29
N ILE A 152 4.99 -3.84 1.79
CA ILE A 152 4.08 -4.09 0.68
C ILE A 152 4.62 -3.39 -0.57
N PRO A 153 4.81 -4.11 -1.70
CA PRO A 153 5.17 -3.49 -2.98
C PRO A 153 4.13 -2.44 -3.40
N ASN A 154 4.59 -1.28 -3.87
CA ASN A 154 3.69 -0.17 -4.22
C ASN A 154 2.66 -0.54 -5.31
N GLY A 155 3.04 -1.40 -6.27
CA GLY A 155 2.12 -1.92 -7.28
C GLY A 155 0.94 -2.69 -6.66
N VAL A 156 1.21 -3.50 -5.63
CA VAL A 156 0.15 -4.24 -4.91
C VAL A 156 -0.79 -3.27 -4.20
N ILE A 157 -0.27 -2.23 -3.56
CA ILE A 157 -1.11 -1.21 -2.89
C ILE A 157 -2.00 -0.49 -3.90
N SER A 158 -1.45 -0.15 -5.08
CA SER A 158 -2.20 0.56 -6.13
C SER A 158 -3.35 -0.26 -6.74
N GLU A 159 -3.29 -1.59 -6.62
CA GLU A 159 -4.33 -2.51 -7.11
C GLU A 159 -5.37 -2.86 -6.03
N GLN A 160 -5.13 -2.47 -4.78
CA GLN A 160 -5.98 -2.80 -3.64
C GLN A 160 -6.80 -1.60 -3.17
N THR A 161 -7.92 -1.91 -2.49
CA THR A 161 -8.66 -0.88 -1.76
C THR A 161 -7.86 -0.45 -0.54
N VAL A 162 -7.67 0.85 -0.38
CA VAL A 162 -7.03 1.45 0.80
C VAL A 162 -8.10 2.15 1.64
N LEU A 163 -8.31 1.66 2.86
CA LEU A 163 -9.09 2.36 3.87
C LEU A 163 -8.11 3.27 4.64
N ASN A 164 -8.29 4.57 4.56
CA ASN A 164 -7.47 5.56 5.28
C ASN A 164 -8.33 6.24 6.34
N SER A 165 -7.96 6.10 7.62
CA SER A 165 -8.67 6.68 8.75
C SER A 165 -8.19 8.07 9.13
N SER A 166 -7.24 8.67 8.38
CA SER A 166 -6.63 9.96 8.70
C SER A 166 -6.61 10.93 7.50
N LEU A 167 -7.24 10.58 6.36
CA LEU A 167 -7.07 11.31 5.10
C LEU A 167 -7.66 12.73 5.10
N VAL A 168 -8.85 12.90 5.66
CA VAL A 168 -9.61 14.18 5.67
C VAL A 168 -9.55 14.80 7.05
N ASP A 169 -9.92 14.03 8.05
CA ASP A 169 -9.79 14.33 9.47
C ASP A 169 -9.41 13.04 10.21
N GLU A 170 -9.09 13.15 11.49
CA GLU A 170 -8.68 12.01 12.30
C GLU A 170 -9.88 11.38 13.05
N HIS A 171 -11.06 12.03 13.01
CA HIS A 171 -12.24 11.57 13.70
C HIS A 171 -12.77 10.27 13.11
N VAL A 172 -13.09 9.32 13.96
CA VAL A 172 -13.64 8.03 13.55
C VAL A 172 -14.94 7.73 14.32
N CYS A 173 -15.91 7.17 13.60
CA CYS A 173 -17.12 6.64 14.21
C CYS A 173 -16.97 5.15 14.47
N MET A 174 -16.96 4.75 15.74
CA MET A 174 -16.90 3.35 16.16
C MET A 174 -18.30 2.80 16.39
N ASN A 175 -18.61 1.69 15.72
CA ASN A 175 -19.83 0.94 15.99
C ASN A 175 -19.61 0.02 17.20
N ILE A 176 -20.45 0.22 18.22
CA ILE A 176 -20.55 -0.64 19.40
C ILE A 176 -21.77 -1.53 19.19
N ASP A 177 -21.52 -2.78 18.82
CA ASP A 177 -22.55 -3.76 18.53
C ASP A 177 -22.70 -4.72 19.71
N ILE A 178 -23.93 -4.88 20.23
CA ILE A 178 -24.24 -5.74 21.37
C ILE A 178 -25.52 -6.50 21.07
N GLY A 179 -25.50 -7.81 21.27
CA GLY A 179 -26.69 -8.65 21.23
C GLY A 179 -27.30 -8.77 22.60
N ILE A 180 -28.62 -8.65 22.71
CA ILE A 180 -29.39 -8.91 23.93
C ILE A 180 -30.41 -10.04 23.69
N SER A 181 -30.88 -10.70 24.77
CA SER A 181 -31.91 -11.71 24.68
C SER A 181 -33.23 -11.11 24.18
N TYR A 182 -34.06 -11.89 23.46
CA TYR A 182 -35.40 -11.50 23.07
C TYR A 182 -36.32 -11.24 24.25
N GLU A 183 -36.02 -11.81 25.43
CA GLU A 183 -36.78 -11.62 26.67
C GLU A 183 -36.39 -10.33 27.40
N SER A 184 -35.28 -9.69 27.02
CA SER A 184 -34.81 -8.45 27.63
C SER A 184 -35.57 -7.23 27.11
N ASP A 185 -35.73 -6.22 27.97
CA ASP A 185 -36.27 -4.91 27.58
C ASP A 185 -35.31 -4.17 26.67
N ALA A 186 -35.63 -4.13 25.37
CA ALA A 186 -34.78 -3.50 24.35
C ALA A 186 -34.72 -1.98 24.53
N ASP A 187 -35.81 -1.32 24.91
CA ASP A 187 -35.83 0.13 25.11
C ASP A 187 -34.92 0.53 26.27
N LYS A 188 -34.97 -0.22 27.37
CA LYS A 188 -34.06 -0.02 28.49
C LYS A 188 -32.60 -0.25 28.11
N ALA A 189 -32.32 -1.30 27.31
CA ALA A 189 -30.97 -1.59 26.84
C ALA A 189 -30.41 -0.47 25.95
N LEU A 190 -31.21 0.10 25.04
CA LEU A 190 -30.82 1.24 24.20
C LEU A 190 -30.49 2.47 25.06
N LEU A 191 -31.29 2.79 26.07
CA LEU A 191 -31.02 3.91 26.97
C LEU A 191 -29.72 3.72 27.76
N ILE A 192 -29.48 2.52 28.28
CA ILE A 192 -28.26 2.19 29.03
C ILE A 192 -27.03 2.35 28.10
N LEU A 193 -27.10 1.79 26.88
CA LEU A 193 -26.02 1.86 25.93
C LEU A 193 -25.69 3.31 25.56
N GLN A 194 -26.73 4.15 25.33
CA GLN A 194 -26.55 5.57 25.02
C GLN A 194 -25.91 6.32 26.20
N ASP A 195 -26.37 6.10 27.43
CA ASP A 195 -25.85 6.76 28.62
C ASP A 195 -24.37 6.40 28.89
N GLU A 196 -24.01 5.11 28.75
CA GLU A 196 -22.61 4.69 28.87
C GLU A 196 -21.70 5.31 27.81
N CYS A 197 -22.17 5.39 26.56
CA CYS A 197 -21.41 6.03 25.48
C CYS A 197 -21.20 7.53 25.74
N LEU A 198 -22.22 8.24 26.19
CA LEU A 198 -22.15 9.68 26.46
C LEU A 198 -21.21 10.02 27.63
N LYS A 199 -21.04 9.12 28.59
CA LYS A 199 -20.17 9.29 29.76
C LYS A 199 -18.69 9.02 29.45
N HIS A 200 -18.40 8.38 28.32
CA HIS A 200 -17.03 7.99 28.02
C HIS A 200 -16.16 9.21 27.64
N PRO A 201 -14.97 9.39 28.24
CA PRO A 201 -14.13 10.59 28.04
C PRO A 201 -13.65 10.78 26.60
N PHE A 202 -13.59 9.73 25.79
CA PHE A 202 -13.20 9.79 24.37
C PHE A 202 -14.38 9.96 23.41
N CYS A 203 -15.62 10.02 23.92
CA CYS A 203 -16.79 10.32 23.11
C CYS A 203 -16.84 11.80 22.78
N ILE A 204 -16.82 12.13 21.49
CA ILE A 204 -16.85 13.52 21.00
C ILE A 204 -18.11 13.81 20.18
N ASP A 205 -18.53 15.08 20.16
CA ASP A 205 -19.68 15.54 19.39
C ASP A 205 -19.27 16.00 17.99
N CYS A 206 -19.36 15.11 17.01
CA CYS A 206 -19.08 15.38 15.59
C CYS A 206 -20.33 15.81 14.78
N ARG A 207 -21.46 16.12 15.43
CA ARG A 207 -22.68 16.56 14.73
C ARG A 207 -22.46 17.91 14.06
N LYS A 208 -22.95 18.01 12.82
CA LYS A 208 -23.02 19.30 12.12
C LYS A 208 -24.06 20.22 12.79
N ASN A 209 -23.94 21.53 12.58
CA ASN A 209 -24.87 22.49 13.14
C ASN A 209 -26.33 22.22 12.72
N GLU A 210 -26.55 21.74 11.51
CA GLU A 210 -27.87 21.33 11.00
C GLU A 210 -28.46 20.20 11.84
N GLU A 211 -27.67 19.17 12.12
CA GLU A 211 -28.09 18.01 12.92
C GLU A 211 -28.36 18.35 14.38
N LYS A 212 -27.60 19.31 14.95
CA LYS A 212 -27.86 19.84 16.29
C LYS A 212 -29.18 20.60 16.33
N ASN A 213 -29.48 21.39 15.30
CA ASN A 213 -30.72 22.15 15.19
C ASN A 213 -31.94 21.24 14.97
N GLU A 214 -31.77 20.11 14.30
CA GLU A 214 -32.79 19.08 14.12
C GLU A 214 -33.02 18.23 15.38
N GLY A 215 -32.24 18.42 16.43
CA GLY A 215 -32.35 17.66 17.69
C GLY A 215 -31.85 16.23 17.60
N LYS A 216 -31.03 15.88 16.60
CA LYS A 216 -30.44 14.55 16.52
C LYS A 216 -29.57 14.25 17.75
N PRO A 217 -29.61 13.04 18.32
CA PRO A 217 -28.80 12.68 19.48
C PRO A 217 -27.31 12.69 19.12
N MET A 218 -26.44 13.00 20.09
CA MET A 218 -24.98 12.93 19.92
C MET A 218 -24.50 11.51 19.65
N VAL A 219 -25.14 10.53 20.29
CA VAL A 219 -24.91 9.10 20.06
C VAL A 219 -26.21 8.51 19.54
N ASP A 220 -26.20 8.04 18.31
CA ASP A 220 -27.34 7.35 17.68
C ASP A 220 -27.31 5.87 18.10
N VAL A 221 -28.38 5.45 18.79
CA VAL A 221 -28.55 4.06 19.28
C VAL A 221 -29.82 3.45 18.71
N LYS A 222 -29.70 2.27 18.12
CA LYS A 222 -30.83 1.61 17.46
C LYS A 222 -30.69 0.09 17.45
N VAL A 223 -31.83 -0.60 17.32
CA VAL A 223 -31.83 -1.99 16.89
C VAL A 223 -31.52 -2.01 15.41
N PHE A 224 -30.47 -2.74 15.00
CA PHE A 224 -30.05 -2.78 13.61
C PHE A 224 -30.24 -4.14 12.96
N ASP A 225 -30.43 -5.20 13.76
CA ASP A 225 -30.60 -6.55 13.24
C ASP A 225 -31.32 -7.43 14.29
N LEU A 226 -32.07 -8.42 13.81
CA LEU A 226 -32.71 -9.47 14.62
C LEU A 226 -32.17 -10.81 14.14
N SER A 227 -31.26 -11.39 14.90
CA SER A 227 -30.67 -12.69 14.58
C SER A 227 -31.43 -13.85 15.28
N ASP A 228 -31.03 -15.10 14.97
CA ASP A 228 -31.73 -16.29 15.45
C ASP A 228 -31.90 -16.37 16.98
N SER A 229 -30.98 -15.76 17.73
CA SER A 229 -30.96 -15.84 19.21
C SER A 229 -30.79 -14.48 19.88
N ALA A 230 -30.70 -13.37 19.14
CA ALA A 230 -30.41 -12.06 19.70
C ALA A 230 -31.12 -10.92 18.99
N VAL A 231 -31.49 -9.90 19.76
CA VAL A 231 -31.79 -8.55 19.29
C VAL A 231 -30.48 -7.77 19.30
N ASN A 232 -29.99 -7.42 18.12
CA ASN A 232 -28.70 -6.72 17.96
C ASN A 232 -28.91 -5.21 17.97
N ILE A 233 -28.33 -4.56 18.96
CA ILE A 233 -28.36 -3.11 19.14
C ILE A 233 -26.99 -2.51 18.78
N ARG A 234 -26.98 -1.31 18.21
CA ARG A 234 -25.79 -0.59 17.78
C ARG A 234 -25.80 0.83 18.27
N ALA A 235 -24.67 1.28 18.81
CA ALA A 235 -24.37 2.68 19.03
C ALA A 235 -23.25 3.15 18.11
N GLY A 236 -23.43 4.27 17.39
CA GLY A 236 -22.38 4.95 16.65
C GLY A 236 -21.74 6.01 17.53
N VAL A 237 -20.48 5.82 17.92
CA VAL A 237 -19.78 6.71 18.85
C VAL A 237 -18.53 7.29 18.18
N TRP A 238 -18.42 8.62 18.17
CA TRP A 238 -17.28 9.33 17.56
C TRP A 238 -16.14 9.49 18.54
N ALA A 239 -14.91 9.33 18.06
CA ALA A 239 -13.67 9.55 18.79
C ALA A 239 -12.70 10.41 17.96
N ASP A 240 -11.74 11.07 18.64
CA ASP A 240 -10.75 11.93 18.01
C ASP A 240 -9.89 11.23 16.96
N ASP A 241 -9.54 9.96 17.22
CA ASP A 241 -8.68 9.16 16.34
C ASP A 241 -9.02 7.66 16.45
N ALA A 242 -8.50 6.86 15.52
CA ALA A 242 -8.76 5.43 15.46
C ALA A 242 -8.22 4.64 16.66
N ILE A 243 -7.15 5.10 17.31
CA ILE A 243 -6.55 4.45 18.49
C ILE A 243 -7.45 4.66 19.70
N LYS A 244 -7.82 5.92 19.98
CA LYS A 244 -8.78 6.25 21.06
C LYS A 244 -10.13 5.61 20.79
N GLY A 245 -10.58 5.57 19.52
CA GLY A 245 -11.80 4.90 19.13
C GLY A 245 -11.81 3.41 19.48
N PHE A 246 -10.72 2.70 19.17
CA PHE A 246 -10.59 1.30 19.54
C PHE A 246 -10.55 1.09 21.06
N GLN A 247 -9.79 1.90 21.80
CA GLN A 247 -9.76 1.86 23.26
C GLN A 247 -11.15 2.11 23.84
N MET A 248 -11.84 3.17 23.40
CA MET A 248 -13.21 3.49 23.78
C MET A 248 -14.16 2.31 23.54
N LYS A 249 -14.04 1.64 22.39
CA LYS A 249 -14.85 0.45 22.10
C LYS A 249 -14.64 -0.65 23.14
N CYS A 250 -13.39 -0.95 23.49
CA CYS A 250 -13.07 -1.97 24.49
C CYS A 250 -13.64 -1.61 25.88
N ASP A 251 -13.47 -0.36 26.29
CA ASP A 251 -13.95 0.14 27.58
C ASP A 251 -15.48 0.12 27.65
N LEU A 252 -16.16 0.55 26.59
CA LEU A 252 -17.62 0.54 26.50
C LEU A 252 -18.21 -0.88 26.52
N LEU A 253 -17.59 -1.84 25.82
CA LEU A 253 -18.05 -3.23 25.88
C LEU A 253 -18.01 -3.78 27.30
N LEU A 254 -16.98 -3.41 28.08
CA LEU A 254 -16.85 -3.83 29.48
C LEU A 254 -17.83 -3.10 30.40
N SER A 255 -17.98 -1.77 30.27
CA SER A 255 -18.89 -0.97 31.11
C SER A 255 -20.35 -1.33 30.87
N VAL A 256 -20.76 -1.44 29.61
CA VAL A 256 -22.13 -1.85 29.25
C VAL A 256 -22.41 -3.26 29.75
N LYS A 257 -21.47 -4.21 29.62
CA LYS A 257 -21.64 -5.56 30.15
C LYS A 257 -21.94 -5.54 31.65
N LYS A 258 -21.14 -4.79 32.43
CA LYS A 258 -21.34 -4.67 33.89
C LYS A 258 -22.71 -4.05 34.23
N ARG A 259 -23.11 -3.04 33.47
CA ARG A 259 -24.38 -2.34 33.71
C ARG A 259 -25.59 -3.18 33.31
N PHE A 260 -25.52 -3.91 32.21
CA PHE A 260 -26.56 -4.86 31.80
C PHE A 260 -26.78 -5.93 32.87
N ASP A 261 -25.71 -6.52 33.41
CA ASP A 261 -25.79 -7.48 34.49
C ASP A 261 -26.54 -6.90 35.73
N SER A 262 -26.23 -5.65 36.12
CA SER A 262 -26.81 -4.99 37.27
C SER A 262 -28.28 -4.57 37.05
N GLU A 263 -28.66 -4.30 35.81
CA GLU A 263 -29.98 -3.82 35.43
C GLU A 263 -30.94 -4.95 34.93
N GLY A 264 -30.46 -6.19 34.92
CA GLY A 264 -31.24 -7.36 34.51
C GLY A 264 -31.45 -7.49 33.00
N ILE A 265 -30.57 -6.92 32.19
CA ILE A 265 -30.53 -7.15 30.74
C ILE A 265 -29.68 -8.40 30.47
N GLU A 266 -30.30 -9.40 29.89
CA GLU A 266 -29.65 -10.68 29.61
C GLU A 266 -28.99 -10.72 28.23
N PHE A 267 -27.80 -11.35 28.18
CA PHE A 267 -27.16 -11.68 26.89
C PHE A 267 -27.78 -12.94 26.28
N PRO A 268 -27.80 -13.07 24.95
CA PRO A 268 -28.47 -14.18 24.31
C PRO A 268 -27.76 -15.49 24.56
N PHE A 269 -28.53 -16.54 24.83
CA PHE A 269 -28.08 -17.92 24.82
C PHE A 269 -28.54 -18.62 23.53
N HIS A 270 -27.77 -19.56 23.03
CA HIS A 270 -28.20 -20.38 21.92
C HIS A 270 -29.23 -21.39 22.39
N TYR A 271 -30.50 -21.17 22.09
CA TYR A 271 -31.57 -22.14 22.36
C TYR A 271 -31.60 -23.21 21.26
N ARG A 272 -31.65 -24.48 21.65
CA ARG A 272 -31.98 -25.62 20.77
C ARG A 272 -33.34 -26.19 21.16
N THR A 273 -34.32 -26.06 20.28
CA THR A 273 -35.61 -26.74 20.45
C THR A 273 -35.44 -28.19 19.94
N SER A 274 -35.57 -29.18 20.86
CA SER A 274 -35.58 -30.58 20.51
C SER A 274 -37.03 -31.06 20.47
N VAL A 275 -37.53 -31.43 19.30
CA VAL A 275 -38.86 -32.03 19.15
C VAL A 275 -38.72 -33.54 19.27
N PHE A 276 -39.18 -34.13 20.36
CA PHE A 276 -39.28 -35.56 20.48
C PHE A 276 -40.60 -36.00 19.81
N LYS A 277 -40.54 -36.69 18.66
CA LYS A 277 -41.69 -37.41 18.10
C LYS A 277 -41.90 -38.66 18.93
N ASN A 278 -43.05 -38.74 19.62
CA ASN A 278 -43.55 -39.98 20.22
C ASN A 278 -44.02 -40.95 19.14
#